data_290da7abfa6e748262461dd3abc78a7f
#
_entry.id   290da7abfa6e748262461dd3abc78a7f
#
_cell.length_a   1.000
_cell.length_b   1.000
_cell.length_c   1.000
_cell.angle_alpha   90.00
_cell.angle_beta   90.00
_cell.angle_gamma   90.00
#
_symmetry.space_group_name_H-M   'P 1'
#
loop_
_entity.id
_entity.type
_entity.pdbx_description
1 polymer ?
#
loop_
_entity_poly.entity_id
_entity_poly.type
_entity_poly.pdbx_seq_one_letter_code
_entity_poly.pdbx_strand_id
1 'polypeptide(L)'
;MLRIIDLIYSFLKEDYETKGYDDALSNPDVSYKEMNKSMIRSNLEIKFRQVKLKYTDNLRNLDFHIKSRSEAGLVDLVKQLEMKKEMLLQHMEELNRMERDFQENVPYMTGMLLSYERGFLRGLGALSLEQIERRN
;
A
#
# COMPACT_ATOMS: atom_id res chain seq x y z
N MET A 1 8.25 -13.67 9.38
CA MET A 1 8.71 -12.29 9.66
C MET A 1 8.23 -11.36 8.56
N LEU A 2 7.64 -10.24 8.93
CA LEU A 2 7.12 -9.26 7.96
C LEU A 2 8.29 -8.46 7.34
N ARG A 3 8.30 -8.38 6.01
CA ARG A 3 9.22 -7.51 5.28
C ARG A 3 8.64 -6.08 5.29
N ILE A 4 9.49 -5.07 5.13
CA ILE A 4 9.03 -3.67 5.07
C ILE A 4 8.03 -3.48 3.93
N ILE A 5 8.31 -4.10 2.77
CA ILE A 5 7.43 -4.03 1.60
C ILE A 5 6.04 -4.63 1.86
N ASP A 6 5.91 -5.51 2.86
CA ASP A 6 4.62 -6.10 3.21
C ASP A 6 3.62 -5.07 3.72
N LEU A 7 4.08 -3.89 4.14
CA LEU A 7 3.19 -2.77 4.49
C LEU A 7 2.34 -2.33 3.28
N ILE A 8 2.90 -2.40 2.08
CA ILE A 8 2.15 -2.11 0.85
C ILE A 8 1.11 -3.20 0.60
N TYR A 9 1.51 -4.47 0.69
CA TYR A 9 0.57 -5.59 0.50
C TYR A 9 -0.57 -5.55 1.53
N SER A 10 -0.27 -5.24 2.79
CA SER A 10 -1.28 -5.10 3.84
C SER A 10 -2.27 -3.99 3.53
N PHE A 11 -1.80 -2.86 3.01
CA PHE A 11 -2.64 -1.76 2.59
C PHE A 11 -3.63 -2.21 1.50
N LEU A 12 -3.14 -2.95 0.50
CA LEU A 12 -3.96 -3.41 -0.62
C LEU A 12 -5.01 -4.45 -0.21
N LYS A 13 -4.77 -5.17 0.89
CA LYS A 13 -5.64 -6.27 1.34
C LYS A 13 -6.70 -5.86 2.36
N GLU A 14 -6.76 -4.60 2.75
CA GLU A 14 -7.80 -4.13 3.66
C GLU A 14 -9.18 -4.26 3.04
N ASP A 15 -10.22 -4.33 3.88
CA ASP A 15 -11.60 -4.48 3.42
C ASP A 15 -12.19 -3.13 2.98
N TYR A 16 -11.83 -2.73 1.79
CA TYR A 16 -12.32 -1.47 1.21
C TYR A 16 -13.80 -1.56 0.77
N GLU A 17 -14.31 -2.76 0.52
CA GLU A 17 -15.72 -2.92 0.15
C GLU A 17 -16.65 -2.55 1.32
N THR A 18 -16.35 -3.07 2.51
CA THR A 18 -17.11 -2.69 3.72
C THR A 18 -16.98 -1.21 4.00
N LYS A 19 -15.78 -0.65 3.84
CA LYS A 19 -15.58 0.79 4.01
C LYS A 19 -16.45 1.60 3.06
N GLY A 20 -16.49 1.22 1.79
CA GLY A 20 -17.35 1.90 0.80
C GLY A 20 -18.82 1.81 1.15
N TYR A 21 -19.27 0.64 1.55
CA TYR A 21 -20.64 0.43 1.99
C TYR A 21 -21.02 1.35 3.16
N ASP A 22 -20.20 1.36 4.21
CA ASP A 22 -20.43 2.20 5.39
C ASP A 22 -20.39 3.68 5.05
N ASP A 23 -19.48 4.09 4.19
CA ASP A 23 -19.37 5.49 3.76
C ASP A 23 -20.62 5.93 2.99
N ALA A 24 -21.18 5.07 2.15
CA ALA A 24 -22.42 5.35 1.42
C ALA A 24 -23.61 5.53 2.36
N LEU A 25 -23.69 4.72 3.40
CA LEU A 25 -24.75 4.86 4.41
C LEU A 25 -24.64 6.18 5.17
N SER A 26 -23.41 6.64 5.41
CA SER A 26 -23.16 7.89 6.13
C SER A 26 -23.39 9.12 5.26
N ASN A 27 -23.00 9.05 4.00
CA ASN A 27 -23.09 10.17 3.06
C ASN A 27 -23.25 9.65 1.64
N PRO A 28 -24.50 9.44 1.18
CA PRO A 28 -24.80 8.85 -0.13
C PRO A 28 -24.62 9.84 -1.28
N ASP A 29 -23.45 10.43 -1.39
CA ASP A 29 -23.11 11.43 -2.41
C ASP A 29 -21.95 10.93 -3.27
N VAL A 30 -22.11 11.00 -4.59
CA VAL A 30 -21.09 10.59 -5.55
C VAL A 30 -19.80 11.40 -5.39
N SER A 31 -19.91 12.70 -5.10
CA SER A 31 -18.72 13.52 -4.86
C SER A 31 -17.96 13.09 -3.62
N TYR A 32 -18.64 12.64 -2.58
CA TYR A 32 -18.04 12.07 -1.38
C TYR A 32 -17.30 10.76 -1.71
N LYS A 33 -17.91 9.90 -2.54
CA LYS A 33 -17.28 8.68 -3.04
C LYS A 33 -15.97 8.99 -3.76
N GLU A 34 -15.99 9.94 -4.69
CA GLU A 34 -14.82 10.30 -5.47
C GLU A 34 -13.72 10.91 -4.61
N MET A 35 -14.08 11.74 -3.65
CA MET A 35 -13.13 12.32 -2.70
C MET A 35 -12.44 11.23 -1.87
N ASN A 36 -13.20 10.26 -1.37
CA ASN A 36 -12.64 9.17 -0.57
C ASN A 36 -11.75 8.24 -1.39
N LYS A 37 -12.09 7.98 -2.66
CA LYS A 37 -11.21 7.24 -3.57
C LYS A 37 -9.88 7.97 -3.77
N SER A 38 -9.92 9.28 -3.95
CA SER A 38 -8.70 10.09 -4.07
C SER A 38 -7.87 10.04 -2.79
N MET A 39 -8.50 10.04 -1.62
CA MET A 39 -7.80 9.92 -0.34
C MET A 39 -7.13 8.56 -0.17
N ILE A 40 -7.80 7.48 -0.55
CA ILE A 40 -7.21 6.13 -0.53
C ILE A 40 -5.98 6.11 -1.43
N ARG A 41 -6.08 6.68 -2.62
CA ARG A 41 -4.97 6.78 -3.57
C ARG A 41 -3.80 7.56 -2.98
N SER A 42 -4.06 8.72 -2.38
CA SER A 42 -3.04 9.54 -1.73
C SER A 42 -2.38 8.83 -0.56
N ASN A 43 -3.16 8.09 0.23
CA ASN A 43 -2.63 7.33 1.35
C ASN A 43 -1.67 6.23 0.90
N LEU A 44 -1.95 5.58 -0.23
CA LEU A 44 -1.02 4.61 -0.81
C LEU A 44 0.27 5.29 -1.27
N GLU A 45 0.19 6.45 -1.91
CA GLU A 45 1.38 7.21 -2.31
C GLU A 45 2.24 7.58 -1.12
N ILE A 46 1.63 8.01 -0.02
CA ILE A 46 2.34 8.29 1.23
C ILE A 46 3.01 7.02 1.76
N LYS A 47 2.32 5.89 1.71
CA LYS A 47 2.86 4.61 2.16
C LYS A 47 4.08 4.21 1.33
N PHE A 48 4.05 4.40 0.02
CA PHE A 48 5.22 4.16 -0.83
C PHE A 48 6.42 5.01 -0.40
N ARG A 49 6.21 6.29 -0.12
CA ARG A 49 7.28 7.18 0.32
C ARG A 49 7.89 6.72 1.64
N GLN A 50 7.05 6.36 2.60
CA GLN A 50 7.49 5.87 3.91
C GLN A 50 8.33 4.60 3.78
N VAL A 51 7.87 3.64 2.96
CA VAL A 51 8.57 2.38 2.75
C VAL A 51 9.89 2.59 2.03
N LYS A 52 9.93 3.43 0.99
CA LYS A 52 11.16 3.78 0.28
C LYS A 52 12.19 4.40 1.20
N LEU A 53 11.76 5.35 2.03
CA LEU A 53 12.66 6.02 2.97
C LEU A 53 13.28 5.02 3.94
N LYS A 54 12.49 4.08 4.42
CA LYS A 54 12.95 3.04 5.34
C LYS A 54 13.99 2.12 4.69
N TYR A 55 13.77 1.70 3.44
CA TYR A 55 14.78 0.92 2.70
C TYR A 55 16.05 1.72 2.46
N THR A 56 15.93 2.98 2.08
CA THR A 56 17.08 3.86 1.85
C THR A 56 17.92 4.01 3.12
N ASP A 57 17.28 4.23 4.25
CA ASP A 57 17.97 4.34 5.54
C ASP A 57 18.66 3.04 5.93
N ASN A 58 17.99 1.91 5.74
CA ASN A 58 18.57 0.60 6.04
C ASN A 58 19.76 0.28 5.15
N LEU A 59 19.70 0.62 3.86
CA LEU A 59 20.81 0.41 2.91
C LEU A 59 21.99 1.28 3.29
N ARG A 60 21.77 2.53 3.64
CA ARG A 60 22.84 3.43 4.08
C ARG A 60 23.52 2.90 5.33
N ASN A 61 22.74 2.41 6.28
CA ASN A 61 23.25 1.82 7.52
C ASN A 61 24.09 0.56 7.24
N LEU A 62 23.61 -0.30 6.33
CA LEU A 62 24.35 -1.49 5.90
C LEU A 62 25.67 -1.12 5.24
N ASP A 63 25.69 -0.13 4.36
CA ASP A 63 26.92 0.31 3.69
C ASP A 63 27.96 0.81 4.70
N PHE A 64 27.52 1.54 5.72
CA PHE A 64 28.38 1.97 6.80
C PHE A 64 29.01 0.77 7.53
N HIS A 65 28.19 -0.22 7.89
CA HIS A 65 28.67 -1.41 8.60
C HIS A 65 29.58 -2.27 7.73
N ILE A 66 29.27 -2.41 6.45
CA ILE A 66 30.12 -3.16 5.50
C ILE A 66 31.49 -2.51 5.45
N LYS A 67 31.56 -1.19 5.29
CA LYS A 67 32.82 -0.46 5.25
C LYS A 67 33.61 -0.64 6.55
N SER A 68 32.99 -0.44 7.69
CA SER A 68 33.61 -0.54 9.00
C SER A 68 34.16 -1.95 9.26
N ARG A 69 33.42 -3.00 8.95
CA ARG A 69 33.84 -4.40 9.17
C ARG A 69 34.89 -4.84 8.15
N SER A 70 34.81 -4.30 6.93
CA SER A 70 35.82 -4.54 5.90
C SER A 70 37.19 -3.98 6.34
N GLU A 71 37.22 -2.77 6.87
CA GLU A 71 38.41 -2.14 7.41
C GLU A 71 38.99 -2.92 8.60
N ALA A 72 38.13 -3.56 9.38
CA ALA A 72 38.53 -4.42 10.50
C ALA A 72 38.93 -5.84 10.07
N GLY A 73 38.90 -6.19 8.79
CA GLY A 73 39.26 -7.50 8.28
C GLY A 73 38.25 -8.62 8.55
N LEU A 74 37.01 -8.29 8.88
CA LEU A 74 35.99 -9.27 9.23
C LEU A 74 35.26 -9.79 7.97
N VAL A 75 35.97 -10.59 7.17
CA VAL A 75 35.58 -11.01 5.83
C VAL A 75 34.23 -11.76 5.81
N ASP A 76 34.04 -12.71 6.73
CA ASP A 76 32.81 -13.51 6.76
C ASP A 76 31.61 -12.69 7.14
N LEU A 77 31.76 -11.76 8.08
CA LEU A 77 30.67 -10.86 8.46
C LEU A 77 30.32 -9.91 7.31
N VAL A 78 31.33 -9.40 6.59
CA VAL A 78 31.12 -8.54 5.42
C VAL A 78 30.28 -9.27 4.37
N LYS A 79 30.60 -10.56 4.09
CA LYS A 79 29.82 -11.35 3.14
C LYS A 79 28.36 -11.49 3.55
N GLN A 80 28.09 -11.72 4.84
CA GLN A 80 26.71 -11.80 5.34
C GLN A 80 25.97 -10.48 5.19
N LEU A 81 26.64 -9.36 5.45
CA LEU A 81 26.05 -8.04 5.31
C LEU A 81 25.78 -7.70 3.84
N GLU A 82 26.66 -8.10 2.94
CA GLU A 82 26.47 -7.90 1.50
C GLU A 82 25.30 -8.72 0.97
N MET A 83 25.10 -9.95 1.45
CA MET A 83 23.92 -10.75 1.12
C MET A 83 22.63 -10.08 1.57
N LYS A 84 22.63 -9.52 2.78
CA LYS A 84 21.49 -8.78 3.30
C LYS A 84 21.20 -7.54 2.46
N LYS A 85 22.25 -6.81 2.07
CA LYS A 85 22.12 -5.65 1.19
C LYS A 85 21.48 -6.03 -0.14
N GLU A 86 21.95 -7.11 -0.77
CA GLU A 86 21.39 -7.59 -2.02
C GLU A 86 19.89 -7.91 -1.88
N MET A 87 19.50 -8.56 -0.79
CA MET A 87 18.08 -8.85 -0.51
C MET A 87 17.26 -7.56 -0.42
N LEU A 88 17.76 -6.53 0.28
CA LEU A 88 17.06 -5.26 0.40
C LEU A 88 16.96 -4.52 -0.94
N LEU A 89 17.99 -4.63 -1.78
CA LEU A 89 17.95 -4.06 -3.13
C LEU A 89 16.90 -4.74 -4.01
N GLN A 90 16.73 -6.06 -3.89
CA GLN A 90 15.68 -6.78 -4.58
C GLN A 90 14.29 -6.34 -4.12
N HIS A 91 14.09 -6.15 -2.82
CA HIS A 91 12.83 -5.62 -2.28
C HIS A 91 12.53 -4.22 -2.83
N MET A 92 13.55 -3.39 -2.92
CA MET A 92 13.41 -2.03 -3.42
C MET A 92 13.04 -2.01 -4.91
N GLU A 93 13.60 -2.94 -5.67
CA GLU A 93 13.26 -3.12 -7.09
C GLU A 93 11.80 -3.53 -7.25
N GLU A 94 11.32 -4.48 -6.42
CA GLU A 94 9.92 -4.89 -6.39
C GLU A 94 9.01 -3.71 -6.02
N LEU A 95 9.39 -2.93 -5.02
CA LEU A 95 8.66 -1.75 -4.58
C LEU A 95 8.52 -0.73 -5.72
N ASN A 96 9.60 -0.48 -6.44
CA ASN A 96 9.60 0.44 -7.58
C ASN A 96 8.69 -0.05 -8.72
N ARG A 97 8.65 -1.36 -8.93
CA ARG A 97 7.74 -1.97 -9.91
C ARG A 97 6.27 -1.77 -9.49
N MET A 98 5.96 -2.00 -8.22
CA MET A 98 4.61 -1.81 -7.70
C MET A 98 4.17 -0.35 -7.84
N GLU A 99 5.05 0.60 -7.58
CA GLU A 99 4.75 2.02 -7.72
C GLU A 99 4.45 2.39 -9.17
N ARG A 100 5.24 1.87 -10.12
CA ARG A 100 4.97 2.07 -11.55
C ARG A 100 3.64 1.45 -11.95
N ASP A 101 3.36 0.24 -11.51
CA ASP A 101 2.11 -0.46 -11.78
C ASP A 101 0.91 0.31 -11.22
N PHE A 102 1.07 0.91 -10.06
CA PHE A 102 0.04 1.76 -9.48
C PHE A 102 -0.21 3.00 -10.34
N GLN A 103 0.86 3.67 -10.78
CA GLN A 103 0.75 4.85 -11.65
C GLN A 103 0.11 4.52 -13.00
N GLU A 104 0.33 3.31 -13.51
CA GLU A 104 -0.23 2.81 -14.77
C GLU A 104 -1.61 2.16 -14.58
N ASN A 105 -2.16 2.19 -13.39
CA ASN A 105 -3.47 1.63 -13.05
C ASN A 105 -3.58 0.12 -13.33
N VAL A 106 -2.50 -0.62 -13.12
CA VAL A 106 -2.53 -2.08 -13.22
C VAL A 106 -3.48 -2.65 -12.16
N PRO A 107 -4.39 -3.58 -12.54
CA PRO A 107 -5.50 -3.99 -11.68
C PRO A 107 -5.14 -4.47 -10.28
N TYR A 108 -4.02 -5.19 -10.10
CA TYR A 108 -3.65 -5.66 -8.76
C TYR A 108 -3.32 -4.51 -7.79
N MET A 109 -2.90 -3.36 -8.32
CA MET A 109 -2.59 -2.17 -7.51
C MET A 109 -3.78 -1.23 -7.32
N THR A 110 -4.77 -1.30 -8.20
CA THR A 110 -5.96 -0.42 -8.16
C THR A 110 -7.24 -1.15 -7.80
N GLY A 111 -7.19 -2.47 -7.64
CA GLY A 111 -8.35 -3.29 -7.28
C GLY A 111 -9.03 -2.85 -5.98
N MET A 112 -8.27 -2.31 -5.04
CA MET A 112 -8.80 -1.76 -3.80
C MET A 112 -9.78 -0.59 -4.05
N LEU A 113 -9.51 0.25 -5.06
CA LEU A 113 -10.39 1.36 -5.43
C LEU A 113 -11.69 0.85 -6.05
N LEU A 114 -11.61 -0.21 -6.85
CA LEU A 114 -12.79 -0.89 -7.40
C LEU A 114 -13.62 -1.54 -6.30
N SER A 115 -12.98 -2.16 -5.32
CA SER A 115 -13.67 -2.75 -4.17
C SER A 115 -14.40 -1.68 -3.35
N TYR A 116 -13.76 -0.55 -3.12
CA TYR A 116 -14.37 0.59 -2.44
C TYR A 116 -15.62 1.06 -3.20
N GLU A 117 -15.49 1.25 -4.52
CA GLU A 117 -16.58 1.70 -5.36
C GLU A 117 -17.74 0.71 -5.36
N ARG A 118 -17.45 -0.59 -5.47
CA ARG A 118 -18.47 -1.64 -5.38
C ARG A 118 -19.23 -1.56 -4.06
N GLY A 119 -18.51 -1.41 -2.95
CA GLY A 119 -19.12 -1.28 -1.62
C GLY A 119 -20.01 -0.04 -1.53
N PHE A 120 -19.53 1.08 -2.05
CA PHE A 120 -20.31 2.32 -2.06
C PHE A 120 -21.60 2.18 -2.86
N LEU A 121 -21.55 1.57 -4.04
CA LEU A 121 -22.73 1.32 -4.88
C LEU A 121 -23.71 0.37 -4.18
N ARG A 122 -23.22 -0.65 -3.49
CA ARG A 122 -24.05 -1.55 -2.69
C ARG A 122 -24.76 -0.79 -1.57
N GLY A 123 -24.07 0.12 -0.90
CA GLY A 123 -24.63 0.96 0.14
C GLY A 123 -25.73 1.86 -0.39
N LEU A 124 -25.52 2.48 -1.56
CA LEU A 124 -26.55 3.26 -2.24
C LEU A 124 -27.78 2.41 -2.57
N GLY A 125 -27.53 1.19 -3.06
CA GLY A 125 -28.62 0.24 -3.36
C GLY A 125 -29.43 -0.12 -2.10
N ALA A 126 -28.76 -0.35 -0.98
CA ALA A 126 -29.41 -0.65 0.30
C ALA A 126 -30.29 0.52 0.77
N LEU A 127 -29.81 1.75 0.64
CA LEU A 127 -30.59 2.95 0.98
C LEU A 127 -31.81 3.12 0.07
N SER A 128 -31.66 2.88 -1.22
CA SER A 128 -32.76 2.96 -2.18
C SER A 128 -33.86 1.94 -1.84
N LEU A 129 -33.45 0.71 -1.52
CA LEU A 129 -34.38 -0.34 -1.13
C LEU A 129 -35.14 0.02 0.16
N GLU A 130 -34.45 0.54 1.15
CA GLU A 130 -35.06 1.00 2.40
C GLU A 130 -36.09 2.10 2.15
N GLN A 131 -35.79 3.05 1.29
CA GLN A 131 -36.72 4.11 0.93
C GLN A 131 -38.00 3.57 0.25
N ILE A 132 -37.84 2.60 -0.63
CA ILE A 132 -38.99 1.96 -1.30
C ILE A 132 -39.86 1.23 -0.28
N GLU A 133 -39.26 0.48 0.63
CA GLU A 133 -39.96 -0.25 1.68
C GLU A 133 -40.75 0.68 2.61
N ARG A 134 -40.18 1.83 2.96
CA ARG A 134 -40.86 2.81 3.82
C ARG A 134 -42.06 3.48 3.17
N ARG A 135 -42.07 3.58 1.84
CA ARG A 135 -43.20 4.17 1.10
C ARG A 135 -44.39 3.21 0.92
N ASN A 136 -44.13 1.94 1.07
CA ASN A 136 -45.16 0.90 0.97
C ASN A 136 -45.71 0.58 2.34
#